data_4f85b3da7769f724abc27df30daa6bc7
#
_entry.id   4f85b3da7769f724abc27df30daa6bc7
#
_cell.length_a   1.000
_cell.length_b   1.000
_cell.length_c   1.000
_cell.angle_alpha   90.00
_cell.angle_beta   90.00
_cell.angle_gamma   90.00
#
_symmetry.space_group_name_H-M   'P 1'
#
loop_
_entity.id
_entity.type
_entity.pdbx_description
1 polymer ?
#
loop_
_entity_poly.entity_id
_entity_poly.type
_entity_poly.pdbx_seq_one_letter_code
_entity_poly.pdbx_strand_id
1 'polypeptide(L)'
;GRVIGQGYRVRLLIYGDSNSWGYLDDGSGRRHGDRWPVVMARELASRGKPVQLIEECLPGRTSNTDDPLEGAVFNGATPLHAILLSQQPLDHILIMLGTNDMKARFGRNADAICAGIMSLVSLCADTPTGPGGWAATAATPVTVICPVMLGQRAEDPAWERFEEWRGGRATSRALPPVLASACASAGVGFIDANRFAVSSDIDPIHWAADTHRAFGKAIANHIKADDMTAERCKT
;
A
#
# COMPACT_ATOMS: atom_id res chain seq x y z
N GLY A 1 16.28 25.46 -30.09
CA GLY A 1 15.08 25.53 -29.29
C GLY A 1 15.41 25.07 -27.88
N ARG A 2 15.31 25.98 -26.89
CA ARG A 2 15.42 25.60 -25.46
C ARG A 2 14.28 24.66 -25.14
N VAL A 3 14.57 23.41 -24.81
CA VAL A 3 13.66 22.55 -24.09
C VAL A 3 13.46 23.20 -22.72
N ILE A 4 12.31 23.82 -22.50
CA ILE A 4 11.92 24.33 -21.20
C ILE A 4 11.81 23.06 -20.32
N GLY A 5 12.70 22.94 -19.33
CA GLY A 5 12.72 21.82 -18.44
C GLY A 5 11.34 21.68 -17.76
N GLN A 6 10.60 20.64 -18.11
CA GLN A 6 9.50 20.19 -17.27
C GLN A 6 10.15 19.86 -15.92
N GLY A 7 9.79 20.62 -14.88
CA GLY A 7 10.31 20.42 -13.55
C GLY A 7 10.15 18.94 -13.17
N TYR A 8 11.21 18.35 -12.65
CA TYR A 8 11.19 16.95 -12.18
C TYR A 8 10.02 16.75 -11.22
N ARG A 9 9.22 15.73 -11.47
CA ARG A 9 8.14 15.32 -10.57
C ARG A 9 8.58 14.07 -9.81
N VAL A 10 8.40 14.10 -8.50
CA VAL A 10 8.58 12.93 -7.64
C VAL A 10 7.68 11.80 -8.15
N ARG A 11 8.26 10.64 -8.43
CA ARG A 11 7.55 9.45 -8.90
C ARG A 11 7.28 8.52 -7.71
N LEU A 12 6.00 8.39 -7.38
CA LEU A 12 5.52 7.69 -6.19
C LEU A 12 4.72 6.46 -6.59
N LEU A 13 5.23 5.27 -6.27
CA LEU A 13 4.55 4.00 -6.49
C LEU A 13 3.72 3.61 -5.28
N ILE A 14 2.43 3.36 -5.51
CA ILE A 14 1.52 2.75 -4.52
C ILE A 14 1.31 1.30 -4.92
N TYR A 15 1.72 0.39 -4.06
CA TYR A 15 1.55 -1.05 -4.24
C TYR A 15 0.58 -1.58 -3.19
N GLY A 16 -0.62 -1.97 -3.61
CA GLY A 16 -1.70 -2.27 -2.69
C GLY A 16 -2.79 -3.19 -3.23
N ASP A 17 -3.85 -3.28 -2.45
CA ASP A 17 -5.04 -4.09 -2.71
C ASP A 17 -6.27 -3.20 -2.98
N SER A 18 -7.47 -3.74 -2.68
CA SER A 18 -8.75 -3.03 -2.87
C SER A 18 -8.84 -1.72 -2.09
N ASN A 19 -8.24 -1.62 -0.91
CA ASN A 19 -8.29 -0.40 -0.10
C ASN A 19 -7.40 0.73 -0.65
N SER A 20 -6.43 0.43 -1.48
CA SER A 20 -5.68 1.44 -2.24
C SER A 20 -6.25 1.65 -3.64
N TRP A 21 -6.79 0.60 -4.26
CA TRP A 21 -7.51 0.71 -5.53
C TRP A 21 -8.76 1.61 -5.40
N GLY A 22 -9.36 1.64 -4.22
CA GLY A 22 -10.53 2.44 -3.92
C GLY A 22 -11.84 1.70 -4.13
N TYR A 23 -11.91 0.43 -3.75
CA TYR A 23 -13.14 -0.38 -3.82
C TYR A 23 -14.24 0.24 -2.94
N LEU A 24 -15.44 0.42 -3.51
CA LEU A 24 -16.56 0.97 -2.77
C LEU A 24 -17.08 0.00 -1.71
N ASP A 25 -17.45 0.53 -0.56
CA ASP A 25 -18.01 -0.23 0.57
C ASP A 25 -19.48 -0.65 0.39
N ASP A 26 -20.12 -0.28 -0.72
CA ASP A 26 -21.49 -0.63 -1.06
C ASP A 26 -21.66 -1.97 -1.81
N GLY A 27 -20.58 -2.69 -2.02
CA GLY A 27 -20.58 -3.97 -2.74
C GLY A 27 -20.79 -3.87 -4.25
N SER A 28 -20.80 -2.66 -4.82
CA SER A 28 -21.05 -2.44 -6.26
C SER A 28 -19.87 -2.87 -7.16
N GLY A 29 -18.69 -3.06 -6.58
CA GLY A 29 -17.46 -3.30 -7.36
C GLY A 29 -16.91 -2.06 -8.05
N ARG A 30 -17.51 -0.89 -7.83
CA ARG A 30 -17.05 0.39 -8.40
C ARG A 30 -15.88 0.95 -7.61
N ARG A 31 -15.18 1.89 -8.24
CA ARG A 31 -13.98 2.54 -7.69
C ARG A 31 -14.28 3.96 -7.23
N HIS A 32 -13.79 4.34 -6.03
CA HIS A 32 -13.83 5.71 -5.56
C HIS A 32 -13.00 6.65 -6.44
N GLY A 33 -13.60 7.76 -6.86
CA GLY A 33 -12.85 8.85 -7.50
C GLY A 33 -11.84 9.49 -6.55
N ASP A 34 -12.27 9.73 -5.32
CA ASP A 34 -11.44 10.30 -4.22
C ASP A 34 -10.80 9.19 -3.35
N ARG A 35 -10.28 8.13 -3.96
CA ARG A 35 -9.48 7.14 -3.23
C ARG A 35 -8.22 7.78 -2.65
N TRP A 36 -7.72 7.24 -1.56
CA TRP A 36 -6.67 7.89 -0.77
C TRP A 36 -5.38 8.23 -1.56
N PRO A 37 -4.90 7.42 -2.53
CA PRO A 37 -3.70 7.80 -3.28
C PRO A 37 -3.90 9.07 -4.12
N VAL A 38 -5.08 9.22 -4.72
CA VAL A 38 -5.44 10.41 -5.52
C VAL A 38 -5.59 11.64 -4.61
N VAL A 39 -6.23 11.49 -3.46
CA VAL A 39 -6.37 12.59 -2.48
C VAL A 39 -4.99 13.02 -1.97
N MET A 40 -4.12 12.08 -1.63
CA MET A 40 -2.75 12.35 -1.21
C MET A 40 -1.98 13.15 -2.28
N ALA A 41 -2.02 12.70 -3.52
CA ALA A 41 -1.34 13.39 -4.63
C ALA A 41 -1.87 14.81 -4.84
N ARG A 42 -3.18 15.01 -4.73
CA ARG A 42 -3.84 16.33 -4.81
C ARG A 42 -3.42 17.26 -3.68
N GLU A 43 -3.34 16.73 -2.45
CA GLU A 43 -2.87 17.48 -1.28
C GLU A 43 -1.40 17.90 -1.43
N LEU A 44 -0.55 17.01 -1.89
CA LEU A 44 0.85 17.36 -2.17
C LEU A 44 0.98 18.42 -3.26
N ALA A 45 0.20 18.31 -4.32
CA ALA A 45 0.19 19.31 -5.40
C ALA A 45 -0.28 20.69 -4.90
N SER A 46 -1.31 20.74 -4.03
CA SER A 46 -1.80 22.00 -3.44
C SER A 46 -0.76 22.70 -2.57
N ARG A 47 0.23 21.97 -2.09
CA ARG A 47 1.37 22.46 -1.30
C ARG A 47 2.59 22.80 -2.17
N GLY A 48 2.43 22.84 -3.49
CA GLY A 48 3.51 23.10 -4.44
C GLY A 48 4.47 21.92 -4.65
N LYS A 49 4.07 20.70 -4.25
CA LYS A 49 4.87 19.47 -4.34
C LYS A 49 4.15 18.42 -5.21
N PRO A 50 3.94 18.70 -6.51
CA PRO A 50 3.23 17.76 -7.38
C PRO A 50 4.03 16.47 -7.54
N VAL A 51 3.34 15.32 -7.44
CA VAL A 51 3.91 13.99 -7.65
C VAL A 51 3.32 13.35 -8.90
N GLN A 52 4.09 12.47 -9.52
CA GLN A 52 3.56 11.51 -10.48
C GLN A 52 3.14 10.26 -9.70
N LEU A 53 1.84 10.08 -9.57
CA LEU A 53 1.26 8.92 -8.89
C LEU A 53 1.26 7.72 -9.83
N ILE A 54 1.81 6.61 -9.37
CA ILE A 54 1.80 5.32 -10.07
C ILE A 54 1.02 4.35 -9.19
N GLU A 55 -0.16 3.96 -9.65
CA GLU A 55 -1.06 3.08 -8.88
C GLU A 55 -0.98 1.66 -9.44
N GLU A 56 -0.38 0.78 -8.69
CA GLU A 56 -0.32 -0.67 -8.95
C GLU A 56 -1.08 -1.40 -7.84
N CYS A 57 -2.39 -1.20 -7.82
CA CYS A 57 -3.30 -1.71 -6.80
C CYS A 57 -4.29 -2.69 -7.40
N LEU A 58 -4.42 -3.87 -6.80
CA LEU A 58 -5.29 -4.94 -7.29
C LEU A 58 -6.20 -5.44 -6.16
N PRO A 59 -7.53 -5.28 -6.27
CA PRO A 59 -8.46 -5.92 -5.33
C PRO A 59 -8.21 -7.42 -5.22
N GLY A 60 -8.12 -7.91 -3.99
CA GLY A 60 -7.82 -9.33 -3.71
C GLY A 60 -6.34 -9.67 -3.56
N ARG A 61 -5.42 -8.74 -3.84
CA ARG A 61 -3.97 -9.02 -3.73
C ARG A 61 -3.56 -9.36 -2.31
N THR A 62 -2.87 -10.50 -2.18
CA THR A 62 -2.16 -10.90 -0.95
C THR A 62 -0.75 -10.29 -0.92
N SER A 63 -0.05 -10.45 0.22
CA SER A 63 1.35 -10.06 0.28
C SER A 63 2.22 -10.95 -0.63
N ASN A 64 2.28 -12.26 -0.38
CA ASN A 64 3.17 -13.16 -1.10
C ASN A 64 2.66 -14.60 -1.21
N THR A 65 1.37 -14.84 -1.21
CA THR A 65 0.81 -16.18 -1.30
C THR A 65 -0.20 -16.29 -2.43
N ASP A 66 -0.14 -17.40 -3.16
CA ASP A 66 -1.14 -17.72 -4.17
C ASP A 66 -2.49 -17.95 -3.52
N ASP A 67 -3.55 -17.48 -4.16
CA ASP A 67 -4.90 -17.77 -3.74
C ASP A 67 -5.31 -19.16 -4.25
N PRO A 68 -5.63 -20.12 -3.38
CA PRO A 68 -6.01 -21.46 -3.82
C PRO A 68 -7.30 -21.50 -4.62
N LEU A 69 -8.14 -20.44 -4.54
CA LEU A 69 -9.39 -20.33 -5.30
C LEU A 69 -9.24 -19.46 -6.56
N GLU A 70 -8.43 -18.38 -6.46
CA GLU A 70 -8.36 -17.33 -7.48
C GLU A 70 -7.05 -17.39 -8.30
N GLY A 71 -6.06 -18.13 -7.82
CA GLY A 71 -4.79 -18.36 -8.53
C GLY A 71 -3.68 -17.34 -8.21
N ALA A 72 -2.56 -17.49 -8.90
CA ALA A 72 -1.31 -16.76 -8.66
C ALA A 72 -1.37 -15.28 -9.03
N VAL A 73 -2.37 -14.84 -9.83
CA VAL A 73 -2.52 -13.44 -10.25
C VAL A 73 -2.68 -12.50 -9.05
N PHE A 74 -3.26 -12.99 -7.95
CA PHE A 74 -3.47 -12.21 -6.73
C PHE A 74 -2.29 -12.25 -5.75
N ASN A 75 -1.23 -13.00 -6.05
CA ASN A 75 -0.02 -13.01 -5.24
C ASN A 75 0.80 -11.74 -5.48
N GLY A 76 0.97 -10.92 -4.44
CA GLY A 76 1.70 -9.65 -4.53
C GLY A 76 3.18 -9.79 -4.91
N ALA A 77 3.79 -10.93 -4.66
CA ALA A 77 5.18 -11.18 -5.05
C ALA A 77 5.35 -11.43 -6.55
N THR A 78 4.31 -11.94 -7.21
CA THR A 78 4.40 -12.37 -8.63
C THR A 78 4.73 -11.22 -9.59
N PRO A 79 4.01 -10.07 -9.60
CA PRO A 79 4.25 -9.01 -10.57
C PRO A 79 5.27 -7.96 -10.11
N LEU A 80 5.64 -7.92 -8.83
CA LEU A 80 6.34 -6.77 -8.24
C LEU A 80 7.68 -6.50 -8.92
N HIS A 81 8.48 -7.51 -9.19
CA HIS A 81 9.79 -7.33 -9.83
C HIS A 81 9.66 -6.68 -11.21
N ALA A 82 8.75 -7.17 -12.04
CA ALA A 82 8.50 -6.59 -13.36
C ALA A 82 7.96 -5.16 -13.28
N ILE A 83 7.09 -4.87 -12.30
CA ILE A 83 6.57 -3.52 -12.05
C ILE A 83 7.70 -2.57 -11.67
N LEU A 84 8.57 -2.96 -10.74
CA LEU A 84 9.71 -2.16 -10.32
C LEU A 84 10.60 -1.80 -11.53
N LEU A 85 10.93 -2.79 -12.34
CA LEU A 85 11.79 -2.61 -13.52
C LEU A 85 11.13 -1.72 -14.58
N SER A 86 9.83 -1.86 -14.82
CA SER A 86 9.12 -1.08 -15.85
C SER A 86 8.80 0.34 -15.41
N GLN A 87 8.64 0.60 -14.11
CA GLN A 87 8.26 1.89 -13.58
C GLN A 87 9.43 2.76 -13.13
N GLN A 88 10.65 2.24 -13.13
CA GLN A 88 11.82 3.04 -12.77
C GLN A 88 12.05 4.21 -13.76
N PRO A 89 12.65 5.34 -13.32
CA PRO A 89 13.10 5.59 -11.94
C PRO A 89 11.94 5.88 -10.99
N LEU A 90 12.08 5.43 -9.75
CA LEU A 90 11.13 5.67 -8.67
C LEU A 90 11.79 6.50 -7.56
N ASP A 91 11.02 7.35 -6.91
CA ASP A 91 11.50 8.16 -5.79
C ASP A 91 11.07 7.60 -4.45
N HIS A 92 9.88 6.99 -4.38
CA HIS A 92 9.37 6.37 -3.17
C HIS A 92 8.36 5.28 -3.51
N ILE A 93 8.30 4.25 -2.66
CA ILE A 93 7.35 3.15 -2.77
C ILE A 93 6.54 3.08 -1.48
N LEU A 94 5.21 3.09 -1.58
CA LEU A 94 4.30 2.82 -0.49
C LEU A 94 3.68 1.45 -0.69
N ILE A 95 3.84 0.55 0.29
CA ILE A 95 3.24 -0.78 0.27
C ILE A 95 2.16 -0.85 1.35
N MET A 96 0.92 -1.11 0.96
CA MET A 96 -0.18 -1.39 1.88
C MET A 96 -0.87 -2.68 1.46
N LEU A 97 -0.44 -3.79 2.04
CA LEU A 97 -0.94 -5.14 1.81
C LEU A 97 -1.07 -5.90 3.13
N GLY A 98 -1.71 -7.04 3.10
CA GLY A 98 -1.90 -7.93 4.24
C GLY A 98 -3.35 -8.21 4.58
N THR A 99 -4.28 -7.35 4.19
CA THR A 99 -5.72 -7.56 4.45
C THR A 99 -6.22 -8.86 3.86
N ASN A 100 -5.93 -9.15 2.60
CA ASN A 100 -6.41 -10.36 1.94
C ASN A 100 -5.79 -11.64 2.49
N ASP A 101 -4.58 -11.55 3.02
CA ASP A 101 -3.90 -12.66 3.73
C ASP A 101 -4.67 -13.13 4.97
N MET A 102 -5.55 -12.30 5.53
CA MET A 102 -6.36 -12.59 6.72
C MET A 102 -7.56 -13.47 6.43
N LYS A 103 -7.88 -13.76 5.17
CA LYS A 103 -8.92 -14.73 4.83
C LYS A 103 -8.58 -16.11 5.38
N ALA A 104 -9.58 -16.77 5.95
CA ALA A 104 -9.40 -18.06 6.65
C ALA A 104 -8.71 -19.13 5.78
N ARG A 105 -8.97 -19.12 4.46
CA ARG A 105 -8.39 -20.10 3.53
C ARG A 105 -6.87 -20.06 3.43
N PHE A 106 -6.22 -18.96 3.83
CA PHE A 106 -4.76 -18.86 3.82
C PHE A 106 -4.11 -19.41 5.08
N GLY A 107 -4.85 -19.53 6.19
CA GLY A 107 -4.34 -20.06 7.44
C GLY A 107 -3.13 -19.30 8.01
N ARG A 108 -3.04 -17.98 7.77
CA ARG A 108 -1.89 -17.15 8.13
C ARG A 108 -2.17 -16.36 9.41
N ASN A 109 -1.20 -16.36 10.32
CA ASN A 109 -1.19 -15.49 11.48
C ASN A 109 -0.46 -14.17 11.17
N ALA A 110 -0.42 -13.27 12.15
CA ALA A 110 0.24 -11.96 11.99
C ALA A 110 1.72 -12.08 11.63
N ASP A 111 2.44 -13.04 12.20
CA ASP A 111 3.86 -13.25 11.90
C ASP A 111 4.08 -13.68 10.44
N ALA A 112 3.25 -14.58 9.94
CA ALA A 112 3.31 -15.05 8.56
C ALA A 112 2.99 -13.92 7.57
N ILE A 113 1.99 -13.10 7.88
CA ILE A 113 1.61 -11.94 7.06
C ILE A 113 2.74 -10.90 7.07
N CYS A 114 3.29 -10.61 8.24
CA CYS A 114 4.45 -9.72 8.38
C CYS A 114 5.63 -10.21 7.54
N ALA A 115 5.98 -11.48 7.62
CA ALA A 115 7.04 -12.07 6.81
C ALA A 115 6.76 -11.93 5.31
N GLY A 116 5.51 -12.10 4.89
CA GLY A 116 5.08 -11.89 3.50
C GLY A 116 5.29 -10.45 3.03
N ILE A 117 4.87 -9.48 3.82
CA ILE A 117 5.06 -8.05 3.51
C ILE A 117 6.55 -7.71 3.45
N MET A 118 7.34 -8.18 4.42
CA MET A 118 8.77 -7.91 4.47
C MET A 118 9.55 -8.58 3.33
N SER A 119 9.04 -9.68 2.77
CA SER A 119 9.62 -10.27 1.55
C SER A 119 9.51 -9.34 0.34
N LEU A 120 8.41 -8.57 0.24
CA LEU A 120 8.25 -7.54 -0.79
C LEU A 120 9.21 -6.36 -0.56
N VAL A 121 9.39 -5.97 0.69
CA VAL A 121 10.37 -4.94 1.08
C VAL A 121 11.79 -5.36 0.67
N SER A 122 12.16 -6.61 0.93
CA SER A 122 13.45 -7.17 0.52
C SER A 122 13.62 -7.16 -1.00
N LEU A 123 12.59 -7.51 -1.75
CA LEU A 123 12.63 -7.45 -3.22
C LEU A 123 12.86 -6.02 -3.71
N CYS A 124 12.21 -5.03 -3.10
CA CYS A 124 12.46 -3.62 -3.43
C CYS A 124 13.91 -3.21 -3.10
N ALA A 125 14.44 -3.65 -1.97
CA ALA A 125 15.82 -3.34 -1.56
C ALA A 125 16.86 -3.96 -2.49
N ASP A 126 16.57 -5.14 -3.03
CA ASP A 126 17.47 -5.88 -3.93
C ASP A 126 17.32 -5.47 -5.41
N THR A 127 16.39 -4.59 -5.73
CA THR A 127 16.13 -4.11 -7.09
C THR A 127 16.46 -2.62 -7.20
N PRO A 128 17.59 -2.24 -7.82
CA PRO A 128 17.94 -0.83 -8.00
C PRO A 128 16.97 -0.14 -8.94
N THR A 129 16.10 0.72 -8.42
CA THR A 129 15.09 1.46 -9.18
C THR A 129 15.08 2.96 -8.90
N GLY A 130 16.09 3.43 -8.20
CA GLY A 130 16.27 4.84 -7.88
C GLY A 130 16.70 5.70 -9.06
N PRO A 131 17.35 6.84 -8.81
CA PRO A 131 17.84 7.73 -9.85
C PRO A 131 18.73 7.02 -10.85
N GLY A 132 18.58 7.37 -12.14
CA GLY A 132 19.35 6.78 -13.22
C GLY A 132 18.60 5.72 -14.03
N GLY A 133 17.39 5.36 -13.66
CA GLY A 133 16.58 4.35 -14.37
C GLY A 133 17.32 3.03 -14.49
N TRP A 134 17.52 2.51 -15.69
CA TRP A 134 18.23 1.26 -15.95
C TRP A 134 19.73 1.28 -15.61
N ALA A 135 20.30 2.45 -15.36
CA ALA A 135 21.66 2.62 -14.86
C ALA A 135 21.70 2.85 -13.33
N ALA A 136 20.56 2.76 -12.65
CA ALA A 136 20.48 2.96 -11.21
C ALA A 136 21.31 1.93 -10.44
N THR A 137 21.97 2.39 -9.38
CA THR A 137 22.74 1.56 -8.44
C THR A 137 22.11 1.52 -7.06
N ALA A 138 21.16 2.41 -6.78
CA ALA A 138 20.47 2.54 -5.51
C ALA A 138 19.03 2.03 -5.58
N ALA A 139 18.58 1.35 -4.53
CA ALA A 139 17.19 1.00 -4.32
C ALA A 139 16.35 2.24 -4.01
N THR A 140 15.05 2.15 -4.30
CA THR A 140 14.07 3.18 -3.93
C THR A 140 13.65 3.00 -2.47
N PRO A 141 13.58 4.08 -1.67
CA PRO A 141 13.05 4.02 -0.31
C PRO A 141 11.63 3.48 -0.26
N VAL A 142 11.34 2.66 0.76
CA VAL A 142 10.04 2.04 0.98
C VAL A 142 9.45 2.53 2.31
N THR A 143 8.16 2.81 2.31
CA THR A 143 7.34 2.93 3.51
C THR A 143 6.26 1.87 3.47
N VAL A 144 6.19 1.07 4.53
CA VAL A 144 5.13 0.09 4.73
C VAL A 144 3.98 0.74 5.49
N ILE A 145 2.77 0.59 4.97
CA ILE A 145 1.55 1.02 5.64
C ILE A 145 0.86 -0.24 6.16
N CYS A 146 0.75 -0.35 7.49
CA CYS A 146 -0.03 -1.43 8.09
C CYS A 146 -1.50 -1.22 7.77
N PRO A 147 -2.21 -2.21 7.21
CA PRO A 147 -3.61 -2.05 6.85
C PRO A 147 -4.51 -1.84 8.07
N VAL A 148 -5.68 -1.28 7.81
CA VAL A 148 -6.69 -1.04 8.84
C VAL A 148 -7.20 -2.38 9.39
N MET A 149 -7.41 -2.42 10.69
CA MET A 149 -8.07 -3.54 11.37
C MET A 149 -9.46 -3.79 10.77
N LEU A 150 -9.81 -5.07 10.58
CA LEU A 150 -11.13 -5.44 10.12
C LEU A 150 -12.20 -4.93 11.10
N GLY A 151 -13.33 -4.48 10.56
CA GLY A 151 -14.45 -4.00 11.35
C GLY A 151 -15.08 -5.09 12.20
N GLN A 152 -15.82 -4.69 13.24
CA GLN A 152 -16.45 -5.62 14.20
C GLN A 152 -17.41 -6.59 13.53
N ARG A 153 -18.07 -6.20 12.43
CA ARG A 153 -18.98 -7.07 11.67
C ARG A 153 -18.29 -8.33 11.15
N ALA A 154 -16.98 -8.33 10.97
CA ALA A 154 -16.23 -9.52 10.56
C ALA A 154 -16.25 -10.65 11.60
N GLU A 155 -16.66 -10.36 12.85
CA GLU A 155 -16.85 -11.35 13.93
C GLU A 155 -18.31 -11.79 14.09
N ASP A 156 -19.24 -11.26 13.29
CA ASP A 156 -20.65 -11.60 13.33
C ASP A 156 -20.94 -12.83 12.44
N PRO A 157 -21.35 -13.97 13.03
CA PRO A 157 -21.70 -15.17 12.25
C PRO A 157 -22.87 -14.96 11.28
N ALA A 158 -23.67 -13.91 11.45
CA ALA A 158 -24.75 -13.56 10.53
C ALA A 158 -24.27 -12.81 9.30
N TRP A 159 -23.02 -12.34 9.29
CA TRP A 159 -22.46 -11.70 8.09
C TRP A 159 -22.20 -12.76 7.02
N GLU A 160 -22.66 -12.50 5.79
CA GLU A 160 -22.61 -13.47 4.68
C GLU A 160 -21.20 -13.96 4.31
N ARG A 161 -20.17 -13.18 4.65
CA ARG A 161 -18.76 -13.51 4.39
C ARG A 161 -18.00 -13.94 5.65
N PHE A 162 -18.70 -14.20 6.76
CA PHE A 162 -18.08 -14.56 8.04
C PHE A 162 -17.08 -15.71 7.91
N GLU A 163 -17.47 -16.80 7.23
CA GLU A 163 -16.61 -17.99 7.10
C GLU A 163 -15.32 -17.69 6.30
N GLU A 164 -15.41 -16.83 5.28
CA GLU A 164 -14.25 -16.43 4.50
C GLU A 164 -13.23 -15.64 5.33
N TRP A 165 -13.69 -14.86 6.30
CA TRP A 165 -12.87 -13.97 7.12
C TRP A 165 -12.73 -14.39 8.58
N ARG A 166 -13.16 -15.62 8.91
CA ARG A 166 -13.12 -16.13 10.28
C ARG A 166 -11.71 -16.01 10.86
N GLY A 167 -11.61 -15.38 12.04
CA GLY A 167 -10.36 -15.14 12.72
C GLY A 167 -9.55 -13.94 12.18
N GLY A 168 -9.92 -13.40 11.03
CA GLY A 168 -9.17 -12.32 10.38
C GLY A 168 -9.09 -11.04 11.21
N ARG A 169 -10.15 -10.70 11.95
CA ARG A 169 -10.12 -9.50 12.80
C ARG A 169 -9.11 -9.62 13.94
N ALA A 170 -9.01 -10.77 14.59
CA ALA A 170 -8.00 -11.01 15.62
C ALA A 170 -6.58 -10.90 15.05
N THR A 171 -6.34 -11.46 13.87
CA THR A 171 -5.09 -11.34 13.13
C THR A 171 -4.79 -9.88 12.79
N SER A 172 -5.77 -9.12 12.33
CA SER A 172 -5.60 -7.70 12.00
C SER A 172 -5.25 -6.83 13.21
N ARG A 173 -5.73 -7.18 14.41
CA ARG A 173 -5.33 -6.53 15.67
C ARG A 173 -3.89 -6.84 16.06
N ALA A 174 -3.43 -8.06 15.79
CA ALA A 174 -2.10 -8.52 16.16
C ALA A 174 -1.00 -7.98 15.23
N LEU A 175 -1.34 -7.62 13.99
CA LEU A 175 -0.36 -7.26 12.95
C LEU A 175 0.43 -5.97 13.25
N PRO A 176 -0.15 -4.85 13.71
CA PRO A 176 0.55 -3.58 13.80
C PRO A 176 1.86 -3.62 14.60
N PRO A 177 1.92 -4.14 15.84
CA PRO A 177 3.17 -4.15 16.58
C PRO A 177 4.24 -5.07 15.96
N VAL A 178 3.83 -6.19 15.37
CA VAL A 178 4.73 -7.13 14.71
C VAL A 178 5.37 -6.47 13.48
N LEU A 179 4.55 -5.83 12.66
CA LEU A 179 5.00 -5.16 11.44
C LEU A 179 5.85 -3.92 11.74
N ALA A 180 5.48 -3.14 12.76
CA ALA A 180 6.27 -2.00 13.20
C ALA A 180 7.68 -2.40 13.63
N SER A 181 7.79 -3.47 14.41
CA SER A 181 9.08 -4.01 14.85
C SER A 181 9.94 -4.48 13.68
N ALA A 182 9.34 -5.21 12.73
CA ALA A 182 10.05 -5.69 11.54
C ALA A 182 10.54 -4.53 10.66
N CYS A 183 9.72 -3.51 10.44
CA CYS A 183 10.11 -2.32 9.68
C CYS A 183 11.24 -1.56 10.37
N ALA A 184 11.18 -1.38 11.69
CA ALA A 184 12.24 -0.74 12.44
C ALA A 184 13.57 -1.50 12.31
N SER A 185 13.54 -2.82 12.42
CA SER A 185 14.73 -3.69 12.26
C SER A 185 15.30 -3.62 10.84
N ALA A 186 14.47 -3.46 9.82
CA ALA A 186 14.90 -3.34 8.42
C ALA A 186 15.29 -1.91 8.03
N GLY A 187 15.07 -0.92 8.89
CA GLY A 187 15.35 0.49 8.60
C GLY A 187 14.43 1.09 7.53
N VAL A 188 13.20 0.57 7.38
CA VAL A 188 12.21 1.11 6.45
C VAL A 188 11.11 1.90 7.18
N GLY A 189 10.49 2.83 6.47
CA GLY A 189 9.41 3.63 7.01
C GLY A 189 8.18 2.79 7.36
N PHE A 190 7.46 3.17 8.42
CA PHE A 190 6.26 2.50 8.89
C PHE A 190 5.16 3.51 9.25
N ILE A 191 3.95 3.24 8.77
CA ILE A 191 2.74 3.99 9.13
C ILE A 191 1.67 2.98 9.52
N ASP A 192 1.06 3.16 10.69
CA ASP A 192 -0.12 2.39 11.08
C ASP A 192 -1.38 3.11 10.60
N ALA A 193 -2.05 2.55 9.59
CA ALA A 193 -3.27 3.12 9.03
C ALA A 193 -4.41 3.24 10.06
N ASN A 194 -4.41 2.41 11.11
CA ASN A 194 -5.41 2.47 12.18
C ASN A 194 -5.44 3.80 12.94
N ARG A 195 -4.37 4.58 12.85
CA ARG A 195 -4.32 5.93 13.45
C ARG A 195 -5.19 6.95 12.71
N PHE A 196 -5.54 6.67 11.46
CA PHE A 196 -6.17 7.64 10.55
C PHE A 196 -7.42 7.13 9.85
N ALA A 197 -7.69 5.83 9.92
CA ALA A 197 -8.76 5.19 9.18
C ALA A 197 -9.41 4.08 9.99
N VAL A 198 -10.68 3.83 9.68
CA VAL A 198 -11.47 2.69 10.17
C VAL A 198 -12.21 2.07 9.00
N SER A 199 -12.51 0.78 9.07
CA SER A 199 -13.37 0.12 8.10
C SER A 199 -14.79 0.69 8.17
N SER A 200 -15.54 0.61 7.06
CA SER A 200 -16.92 1.05 6.98
C SER A 200 -17.83 0.28 7.93
N ASP A 201 -18.90 0.90 8.40
CA ASP A 201 -19.96 0.23 9.17
C ASP A 201 -20.76 -0.76 8.33
N ILE A 202 -20.75 -0.60 7.00
CA ILE A 202 -21.46 -1.46 6.06
C ILE A 202 -20.62 -2.68 5.68
N ASP A 203 -19.35 -2.46 5.42
CA ASP A 203 -18.38 -3.45 4.97
C ASP A 203 -17.18 -3.45 5.93
N PRO A 204 -16.95 -4.54 6.68
CA PRO A 204 -15.84 -4.56 7.65
C PRO A 204 -14.45 -4.63 7.03
N ILE A 205 -14.35 -4.74 5.70
CA ILE A 205 -13.10 -4.85 4.95
C ILE A 205 -12.72 -3.54 4.27
N HIS A 206 -13.70 -2.83 3.70
CA HIS A 206 -13.48 -1.65 2.88
C HIS A 206 -13.83 -0.34 3.62
N TRP A 207 -13.51 0.78 3.00
CA TRP A 207 -13.63 2.10 3.61
C TRP A 207 -14.73 2.94 2.98
N ALA A 208 -15.36 3.78 3.79
CA ALA A 208 -16.23 4.84 3.31
C ALA A 208 -15.42 5.92 2.57
N ALA A 209 -16.10 6.71 1.74
CA ALA A 209 -15.49 7.79 0.97
C ALA A 209 -14.78 8.83 1.87
N ASP A 210 -15.39 9.19 2.99
CA ASP A 210 -14.78 10.14 3.94
C ASP A 210 -13.49 9.61 4.56
N THR A 211 -13.42 8.31 4.82
CA THR A 211 -12.21 7.64 5.31
C THR A 211 -11.09 7.73 4.29
N HIS A 212 -11.37 7.49 3.01
CA HIS A 212 -10.38 7.67 1.94
C HIS A 212 -9.85 9.09 1.89
N ARG A 213 -10.72 10.10 1.98
CA ARG A 213 -10.32 11.51 1.97
C ARG A 213 -9.46 11.89 3.17
N ALA A 214 -9.87 11.48 4.36
CA ALA A 214 -9.12 11.75 5.59
C ALA A 214 -7.74 11.05 5.58
N PHE A 215 -7.71 9.79 5.16
CA PHE A 215 -6.48 9.02 5.09
C PHE A 215 -5.49 9.57 4.06
N GLY A 216 -5.96 9.95 2.86
CA GLY A 216 -5.12 10.57 1.84
C GLY A 216 -4.44 11.85 2.34
N LYS A 217 -5.17 12.71 3.05
CA LYS A 217 -4.62 13.91 3.69
C LYS A 217 -3.60 13.58 4.78
N ALA A 218 -3.87 12.57 5.59
CA ALA A 218 -2.95 12.12 6.64
C ALA A 218 -1.65 11.59 6.06
N ILE A 219 -1.70 10.78 5.00
CA ILE A 219 -0.50 10.27 4.33
C ILE A 219 0.29 11.41 3.69
N ALA A 220 -0.36 12.39 3.07
CA ALA A 220 0.33 13.57 2.54
C ALA A 220 1.10 14.35 3.61
N ASN A 221 0.66 14.32 4.87
CA ASN A 221 1.38 14.94 5.99
C ASN A 221 2.62 14.14 6.42
N HIS A 222 2.60 12.81 6.23
CA HIS A 222 3.70 11.92 6.62
C HIS A 222 4.77 11.81 5.55
N ILE A 223 4.39 11.94 4.29
CA ILE A 223 5.33 11.91 3.16
C ILE A 223 5.87 13.31 2.97
N LYS A 224 7.04 13.58 3.53
CA LYS A 224 7.75 14.83 3.27
C LYS A 224 8.38 14.73 1.90
N ALA A 225 7.84 15.49 0.95
CA ALA A 225 8.42 15.56 -0.40
C ALA A 225 9.88 16.03 -0.37
N ASP A 226 10.32 16.72 0.68
CA ASP A 226 11.70 17.17 0.86
C ASP A 226 12.67 16.01 1.12
N ASP A 227 12.21 14.95 1.82
CA ASP A 227 13.00 13.75 2.06
C ASP A 227 13.21 12.93 0.75
N MET A 228 12.41 13.21 -0.29
CA MET A 228 12.46 12.52 -1.58
C MET A 228 13.30 13.23 -2.64
N THR A 229 13.64 14.50 -2.44
CA THR A 229 14.32 15.35 -3.47
C THR A 229 15.73 15.80 -3.09
N ALA A 230 16.18 15.60 -1.87
CA ALA A 230 17.37 16.24 -1.33
C ALA A 230 18.71 15.84 -1.98
N GLU A 231 18.78 14.77 -2.75
CA GLU A 231 20.05 14.29 -3.31
C GLU A 231 20.19 14.45 -4.84
N ARG A 232 19.17 14.92 -5.56
CA ARG A 232 19.16 14.87 -7.04
C ARG A 232 19.60 16.15 -7.75
N CYS A 233 19.80 17.25 -7.05
CA CYS A 233 20.30 18.50 -7.64
C CYS A 233 21.82 18.63 -7.64
N LYS A 234 22.57 17.59 -7.32
CA LYS A 234 24.05 17.65 -7.22
C LYS A 234 24.83 16.85 -8.26
N THR A 235 24.15 16.44 -9.35
CA THR A 235 24.88 15.85 -10.50
C THR A 235 24.57 16.59 -11.78
#